data_8c2cdcc0ac8859015527de0c89949260
#
_entry.id   8c2cdcc0ac8859015527de0c89949260
#
_cell.length_a   1.000
_cell.length_b   1.000
_cell.length_c   1.000
_cell.angle_alpha   90.00
_cell.angle_beta   90.00
_cell.angle_gamma   90.00
#
_symmetry.space_group_name_H-M   'P 1'
#
loop_
_entity.id
_entity.type
_entity.pdbx_description
1 polymer ?
#
loop_
_entity_poly.entity_id
_entity_poly.type
_entity_poly.pdbx_seq_one_letter_code
_entity_poly.pdbx_strand_id
1 'polypeptide(L)'
;MPGRLAEAGFTLIELIMVIVLTGTLAVVAIPRMVDTTMWRLRAYSDQLQNQMRTAQRLATRQRRPVIATITPTGASFAYVSGGSLATLACPSAIPSCIAESGTRTVTFNSGNSGQAVTSSGNALTITVSSGSYSSAFTVENDTGAVH
;
A
#
# COMPACT_ATOMS: atom_id res chain seq x y z
N MET A 1 -68.23 -0.39 10.07
CA MET A 1 -67.48 0.75 10.66
C MET A 1 -66.03 0.30 10.83
N PRO A 2 -65.07 0.85 10.07
CA PRO A 2 -63.66 0.50 10.24
C PRO A 2 -63.11 1.24 11.45
N GLY A 3 -62.57 0.47 12.43
CA GLY A 3 -61.91 1.02 13.60
C GLY A 3 -60.64 1.79 13.15
N ARG A 4 -60.56 3.07 13.57
CA ARG A 4 -59.34 3.85 13.46
C ARG A 4 -58.30 3.25 14.39
N LEU A 5 -57.23 2.68 13.81
CA LEU A 5 -56.02 2.37 14.56
C LEU A 5 -55.44 3.70 15.05
N ALA A 6 -55.37 3.90 16.35
CA ALA A 6 -54.70 5.06 16.93
C ALA A 6 -53.23 4.98 16.57
N GLU A 7 -52.74 5.92 15.77
CA GLU A 7 -51.31 6.10 15.53
C GLU A 7 -50.68 6.59 16.85
N ALA A 8 -49.98 5.69 17.52
CA ALA A 8 -49.20 6.03 18.71
C ALA A 8 -47.94 6.79 18.21
N GLY A 9 -47.93 8.09 18.34
CA GLY A 9 -46.75 8.93 18.07
C GLY A 9 -45.62 8.65 19.07
N PHE A 10 -44.37 8.65 18.61
CA PHE A 10 -43.20 8.56 19.47
C PHE A 10 -43.12 9.74 20.45
N THR A 11 -42.79 9.45 21.70
CA THR A 11 -42.56 10.50 22.70
C THR A 11 -41.16 11.12 22.49
N LEU A 12 -41.01 12.40 22.83
CA LEU A 12 -39.75 13.11 22.75
C LEU A 12 -38.64 12.40 23.56
N ILE A 13 -39.01 11.86 24.74
CA ILE A 13 -38.08 11.13 25.61
C ILE A 13 -37.59 9.82 24.97
N GLU A 14 -38.44 9.12 24.24
CA GLU A 14 -38.10 7.88 23.54
C GLU A 14 -37.12 8.16 22.41
N LEU A 15 -37.28 9.27 21.65
CA LEU A 15 -36.34 9.69 20.64
C LEU A 15 -34.96 10.00 21.22
N ILE A 16 -34.94 10.74 22.37
CA ILE A 16 -33.67 11.07 23.05
C ILE A 16 -32.95 9.79 23.52
N MET A 17 -33.71 8.85 24.13
CA MET A 17 -33.13 7.57 24.55
C MET A 17 -32.51 6.79 23.37
N VAL A 18 -33.18 6.73 22.22
CA VAL A 18 -32.68 6.01 21.05
C VAL A 18 -31.40 6.65 20.51
N ILE A 19 -31.32 7.98 20.39
CA ILE A 19 -30.11 8.65 19.91
C ILE A 19 -28.94 8.51 20.90
N VAL A 20 -29.17 8.53 22.20
CA VAL A 20 -28.15 8.30 23.22
C VAL A 20 -27.65 6.86 23.17
N LEU A 21 -28.54 5.87 23.08
CA LEU A 21 -28.17 4.46 22.98
C LEU A 21 -27.41 4.16 21.66
N THR A 22 -27.90 4.65 20.54
CA THR A 22 -27.22 4.45 19.25
C THR A 22 -25.87 5.17 19.23
N GLY A 23 -25.76 6.36 19.80
CA GLY A 23 -24.50 7.10 19.91
C GLY A 23 -23.47 6.35 20.77
N THR A 24 -23.84 5.81 21.91
CA THR A 24 -22.92 5.04 22.76
C THR A 24 -22.47 3.73 22.11
N LEU A 25 -23.37 3.03 21.42
CA LEU A 25 -23.02 1.81 20.67
C LEU A 25 -22.09 2.12 19.48
N ALA A 26 -22.31 3.23 18.77
CA ALA A 26 -21.48 3.63 17.63
C ALA A 26 -20.02 3.86 18.04
N VAL A 27 -19.76 4.52 19.15
CA VAL A 27 -18.40 4.80 19.66
C VAL A 27 -17.59 3.52 19.89
N VAL A 28 -18.24 2.44 20.32
CA VAL A 28 -17.57 1.16 20.60
C VAL A 28 -17.46 0.28 19.36
N ALA A 29 -18.44 0.34 18.45
CA ALA A 29 -18.51 -0.55 17.29
C ALA A 29 -17.59 -0.12 16.14
N ILE A 30 -17.48 1.18 15.86
CA ILE A 30 -16.72 1.70 14.71
C ILE A 30 -15.23 1.29 14.73
N PRO A 31 -14.46 1.47 15.83
CA PRO A 31 -13.05 1.12 15.85
C PRO A 31 -12.76 -0.38 15.71
N ARG A 32 -13.73 -1.24 15.97
CA ARG A 32 -13.56 -2.70 15.84
C ARG A 32 -13.79 -3.21 14.41
N MET A 33 -14.44 -2.43 13.55
CA MET A 33 -14.74 -2.82 12.16
C MET A 33 -13.65 -2.42 11.16
N VAL A 34 -12.72 -1.53 11.55
CA VAL A 34 -11.68 -1.04 10.64
C VAL A 34 -10.37 -1.76 10.91
N ASP A 35 -10.00 -2.69 10.04
CA ASP A 35 -8.66 -3.27 10.03
C ASP A 35 -7.66 -2.25 9.45
N THR A 36 -7.13 -1.40 10.34
CA THR A 36 -6.15 -0.37 9.98
C THR A 36 -4.87 -0.95 9.39
N THR A 37 -4.55 -2.20 9.69
CA THR A 37 -3.37 -2.92 9.20
C THR A 37 -3.47 -3.16 7.70
N MET A 38 -4.61 -3.64 7.23
CA MET A 38 -4.86 -3.86 5.81
C MET A 38 -4.76 -2.55 5.01
N TRP A 39 -5.34 -1.47 5.51
CA TRP A 39 -5.27 -0.15 4.86
C TRP A 39 -3.82 0.37 4.77
N ARG A 40 -3.03 0.19 5.83
CA ARG A 40 -1.61 0.60 5.85
C ARG A 40 -0.78 -0.20 4.85
N LEU A 41 -1.02 -1.52 4.75
CA LEU A 41 -0.33 -2.36 3.76
C LEU A 41 -0.69 -2.00 2.33
N ARG A 42 -1.97 -1.71 2.07
CA ARG A 42 -2.41 -1.26 0.75
C ARG A 42 -1.75 0.06 0.38
N ALA A 43 -1.76 1.04 1.28
CA ALA A 43 -1.09 2.32 1.06
C ALA A 43 0.42 2.14 0.84
N TYR A 44 1.06 1.23 1.57
CA TYR A 44 2.47 0.90 1.40
C TYR A 44 2.74 0.27 0.03
N SER A 45 1.92 -0.69 -0.41
CA SER A 45 2.04 -1.32 -1.73
C SER A 45 1.92 -0.29 -2.86
N ASP A 46 0.91 0.58 -2.78
CA ASP A 46 0.70 1.65 -3.77
C ASP A 46 1.86 2.65 -3.77
N GLN A 47 2.38 3.00 -2.59
CA GLN A 47 3.53 3.89 -2.46
C GLN A 47 4.81 3.27 -3.03
N LEU A 48 5.07 1.99 -2.76
CA LEU A 48 6.22 1.26 -3.29
C LEU A 48 6.17 1.20 -4.82
N GLN A 49 5.01 0.85 -5.39
CA GLN A 49 4.81 0.83 -6.83
C GLN A 49 5.03 2.20 -7.47
N ASN A 50 4.54 3.27 -6.84
CA ASN A 50 4.74 4.64 -7.31
C ASN A 50 6.22 5.08 -7.23
N GLN A 51 6.95 4.66 -6.19
CA GLN A 51 8.38 4.92 -6.06
C GLN A 51 9.19 4.19 -7.15
N MET A 52 8.83 2.95 -7.49
CA MET A 52 9.45 2.22 -8.60
C MET A 52 9.27 2.97 -9.93
N ARG A 53 8.04 3.40 -10.23
CA ARG A 53 7.76 4.20 -11.43
C ARG A 53 8.51 5.53 -11.43
N THR A 54 8.66 6.15 -10.27
CA THR A 54 9.40 7.41 -10.11
C THR A 54 10.90 7.18 -10.35
N ALA A 55 11.46 6.10 -9.80
CA ALA A 55 12.86 5.72 -10.01
C ALA A 55 13.17 5.50 -11.49
N GLN A 56 12.29 4.80 -12.22
CA GLN A 56 12.40 4.62 -13.67
C GLN A 56 12.42 5.97 -14.44
N ARG A 57 11.45 6.84 -14.12
CA ARG A 57 11.38 8.18 -14.75
C ARG A 57 12.59 9.04 -14.42
N LEU A 58 13.10 8.92 -13.20
CA LEU A 58 14.28 9.67 -12.76
C LEU A 58 15.53 9.20 -13.48
N ALA A 59 15.72 7.87 -13.62
CA ALA A 59 16.83 7.28 -14.33
C ALA A 59 16.90 7.77 -15.79
N THR A 60 15.75 7.79 -16.48
CA THR A 60 15.66 8.24 -17.89
C THR A 60 15.86 9.75 -18.02
N ARG A 61 15.23 10.56 -17.16
CA ARG A 61 15.30 12.03 -17.22
C ARG A 61 16.69 12.57 -16.89
N GLN A 62 17.31 12.03 -15.87
CA GLN A 62 18.62 12.49 -15.40
C GLN A 62 19.79 11.77 -16.09
N ARG A 63 19.51 10.79 -16.94
CA ARG A 63 20.51 9.94 -17.59
C ARG A 63 21.50 9.32 -16.58
N ARG A 64 20.99 8.96 -15.40
CA ARG A 64 21.77 8.32 -14.35
C ARG A 64 21.03 7.07 -13.88
N PRO A 65 21.68 5.90 -13.90
CA PRO A 65 21.02 4.67 -13.47
C PRO A 65 20.67 4.73 -11.99
N VAL A 66 19.46 4.26 -11.68
CA VAL A 66 18.90 4.19 -10.32
C VAL A 66 18.71 2.74 -9.92
N ILE A 67 19.20 2.37 -8.76
CA ILE A 67 19.00 1.04 -8.18
C ILE A 67 17.95 1.11 -7.08
N ALA A 68 16.97 0.23 -7.15
CA ALA A 68 16.04 -0.09 -6.08
C ALA A 68 16.50 -1.38 -5.39
N THR A 69 16.73 -1.33 -4.10
CA THR A 69 17.08 -2.50 -3.27
C THR A 69 15.89 -2.83 -2.39
N ILE A 70 15.34 -4.02 -2.55
CA ILE A 70 14.16 -4.52 -1.88
C ILE A 70 14.59 -5.57 -0.86
N THR A 71 14.16 -5.41 0.38
CA THR A 71 14.39 -6.34 1.50
C THR A 71 13.05 -6.70 2.15
N PRO A 72 12.95 -7.74 2.95
CA PRO A 72 11.71 -8.08 3.66
C PRO A 72 11.16 -6.94 4.52
N THR A 73 12.02 -6.00 4.96
CA THR A 73 11.69 -4.88 5.84
C THR A 73 11.39 -3.57 5.11
N GLY A 74 11.55 -3.53 3.80
CA GLY A 74 11.30 -2.32 3.01
C GLY A 74 12.10 -2.24 1.73
N ALA A 75 12.11 -1.05 1.14
CA ALA A 75 12.86 -0.76 -0.08
C ALA A 75 13.67 0.53 0.04
N SER A 76 14.83 0.58 -0.58
CA SER A 76 15.66 1.77 -0.70
C SER A 76 15.99 2.06 -2.16
N PHE A 77 16.10 3.34 -2.49
CA PHE A 77 16.37 3.83 -3.83
C PHE A 77 17.60 4.70 -3.81
N ALA A 78 18.54 4.47 -4.71
CA ALA A 78 19.77 5.23 -4.79
C ALA A 78 20.26 5.32 -6.25
N TYR A 79 21.12 6.29 -6.54
CA TYR A 79 21.86 6.25 -7.80
C TYR A 79 22.96 5.21 -7.72
N VAL A 80 23.20 4.49 -8.82
CA VAL A 80 24.32 3.53 -8.90
C VAL A 80 25.66 4.22 -8.69
N SER A 81 25.79 5.49 -9.11
CA SER A 81 26.99 6.32 -8.89
C SER A 81 27.10 6.92 -7.48
N GLY A 82 26.20 6.53 -6.56
CA GLY A 82 26.13 7.03 -5.19
C GLY A 82 25.10 8.16 -5.02
N GLY A 83 24.59 8.27 -3.81
CA GLY A 83 23.55 9.21 -3.42
C GLY A 83 22.19 8.52 -3.18
N SER A 84 21.71 8.58 -1.95
CA SER A 84 20.39 8.08 -1.56
C SER A 84 19.29 8.97 -2.14
N LEU A 85 18.21 8.39 -2.63
CA LEU A 85 17.04 9.09 -3.15
C LEU A 85 15.84 8.99 -2.21
N ALA A 86 15.52 7.79 -1.78
CA ALA A 86 14.39 7.52 -0.90
C ALA A 86 14.59 6.20 -0.16
N THR A 87 13.98 6.09 1.00
CA THR A 87 13.86 4.83 1.73
C THR A 87 12.42 4.68 2.18
N LEU A 88 11.85 3.51 1.95
CA LEU A 88 10.48 3.17 2.29
C LEU A 88 10.51 1.94 3.19
N ALA A 89 10.39 2.15 4.49
CA ALA A 89 10.29 1.07 5.47
C ALA A 89 8.88 0.52 5.54
N CYS A 90 8.74 -0.76 5.86
CA CYS A 90 7.45 -1.37 6.16
C CYS A 90 6.75 -0.64 7.31
N PRO A 91 5.41 -0.64 7.37
CA PRO A 91 4.67 -0.07 8.49
C PRO A 91 5.14 -0.64 9.82
N SER A 92 5.28 0.21 10.85
CA SER A 92 5.80 -0.18 12.17
C SER A 92 5.06 -1.36 12.82
N ALA A 93 3.78 -1.52 12.49
CA ALA A 93 2.98 -2.66 12.96
C ALA A 93 3.34 -3.99 12.27
N ILE A 94 4.05 -3.94 11.13
CA ILE A 94 4.40 -5.12 10.32
C ILE A 94 5.83 -4.92 9.82
N PRO A 95 6.83 -5.22 10.62
CA PRO A 95 8.24 -4.94 10.29
C PRO A 95 8.76 -5.74 9.09
N SER A 96 8.09 -6.83 8.72
CA SER A 96 8.40 -7.64 7.53
C SER A 96 7.13 -7.74 6.67
N CYS A 97 6.97 -6.81 5.75
CA CYS A 97 5.77 -6.69 4.92
C CYS A 97 5.99 -7.15 3.47
N ILE A 98 7.22 -7.49 3.09
CA ILE A 98 7.55 -8.02 1.76
C ILE A 98 7.78 -9.52 1.90
N ALA A 99 7.03 -10.31 1.14
CA ALA A 99 6.99 -11.77 1.27
C ALA A 99 8.27 -12.47 0.80
N GLU A 100 8.97 -11.87 -0.15
CA GLU A 100 10.19 -12.42 -0.73
C GLU A 100 11.33 -12.37 0.29
N SER A 101 11.98 -13.50 0.50
CA SER A 101 13.16 -13.61 1.36
C SER A 101 14.41 -13.08 0.65
N GLY A 102 15.31 -12.48 1.43
CA GLY A 102 16.60 -11.97 0.94
C GLY A 102 16.51 -10.58 0.31
N THR A 103 17.64 -10.16 -0.26
CA THR A 103 17.76 -8.87 -0.94
C THR A 103 17.56 -9.05 -2.43
N ARG A 104 16.68 -8.26 -3.02
CA ARG A 104 16.45 -8.20 -4.46
C ARG A 104 16.75 -6.80 -4.96
N THR A 105 17.26 -6.72 -6.18
CA THR A 105 17.60 -5.43 -6.78
C THR A 105 16.94 -5.27 -8.14
N VAL A 106 16.57 -4.04 -8.44
CA VAL A 106 16.12 -3.60 -9.76
C VAL A 106 16.93 -2.37 -10.12
N THR A 107 17.71 -2.44 -11.18
CA THR A 107 18.48 -1.31 -11.69
C THR A 107 17.79 -0.76 -12.92
N PHE A 108 17.26 0.45 -12.83
CA PHE A 108 16.71 1.19 -13.96
C PHE A 108 17.85 1.89 -14.70
N ASN A 109 18.03 1.52 -15.95
CA ASN A 109 19.09 2.07 -16.78
C ASN A 109 18.77 3.49 -17.26
N SER A 110 19.82 4.25 -17.51
CA SER A 110 19.75 5.65 -17.94
C SER A 110 19.42 5.85 -19.43
N GLY A 111 19.20 4.78 -20.17
CA GLY A 111 18.87 4.84 -21.60
C GLY A 111 17.45 5.31 -21.88
N ASN A 112 17.18 5.69 -23.13
CA ASN A 112 15.86 6.17 -23.55
C ASN A 112 14.75 5.10 -23.49
N SER A 113 15.12 3.82 -23.41
CA SER A 113 14.18 2.69 -23.35
C SER A 113 13.56 2.47 -21.97
N GLY A 114 14.13 3.10 -20.91
CA GLY A 114 13.65 2.86 -19.53
C GLY A 114 13.91 1.44 -19.04
N GLN A 115 14.76 0.67 -19.70
CA GLN A 115 15.10 -0.70 -19.35
C GLN A 115 15.47 -0.86 -17.89
N ALA A 116 15.04 -1.97 -17.30
CA ALA A 116 15.46 -2.40 -15.98
C ALA A 116 16.27 -3.69 -16.07
N VAL A 117 17.19 -3.86 -15.14
CA VAL A 117 17.88 -5.14 -14.89
C VAL A 117 17.50 -5.58 -13.50
N THR A 118 16.83 -6.71 -13.40
CA THR A 118 16.40 -7.31 -12.15
C THR A 118 17.44 -8.30 -11.63
N SER A 119 17.50 -8.53 -10.35
CA SER A 119 18.37 -9.54 -9.73
C SER A 119 18.07 -10.98 -10.17
N SER A 120 16.88 -11.23 -10.70
CA SER A 120 16.47 -12.53 -11.23
C SER A 120 16.82 -12.74 -12.70
N GLY A 121 17.21 -11.67 -13.42
CA GLY A 121 17.40 -11.71 -14.87
C GLY A 121 16.11 -11.81 -15.70
N ASN A 122 14.97 -11.92 -15.04
CA ASN A 122 13.62 -11.98 -15.61
C ASN A 122 12.72 -10.93 -14.94
N ALA A 123 11.44 -10.90 -15.31
CA ALA A 123 10.46 -10.07 -14.60
C ALA A 123 10.48 -10.39 -13.09
N LEU A 124 10.51 -9.35 -12.26
CA LEU A 124 10.58 -9.48 -10.83
C LEU A 124 9.22 -9.12 -10.22
N THR A 125 8.56 -10.12 -9.63
CA THR A 125 7.35 -9.90 -8.85
C THR A 125 7.72 -9.57 -7.41
N ILE A 126 7.10 -8.53 -6.86
CA ILE A 126 7.24 -8.08 -5.48
C ILE A 126 5.88 -8.19 -4.82
N THR A 127 5.81 -8.95 -3.73
CA THR A 127 4.57 -9.23 -3.01
C THR A 127 4.59 -8.56 -1.65
N VAL A 128 3.67 -7.63 -1.43
CA VAL A 128 3.42 -7.03 -0.11
C VAL A 128 2.33 -7.83 0.57
N SER A 129 2.63 -8.48 1.69
CA SER A 129 1.68 -9.34 2.37
C SER A 129 1.83 -9.28 3.88
N SER A 130 0.70 -9.47 4.57
CA SER A 130 0.64 -9.78 6.00
C SER A 130 -0.75 -10.30 6.36
N GLY A 131 -0.81 -11.41 7.08
CA GLY A 131 -2.07 -12.06 7.43
C GLY A 131 -2.84 -12.49 6.17
N SER A 132 -4.08 -12.01 6.06
CA SER A 132 -4.96 -12.30 4.91
C SER A 132 -4.76 -11.33 3.73
N TYR A 133 -3.98 -10.27 3.90
CA TYR A 133 -3.71 -9.31 2.83
C TYR A 133 -2.52 -9.75 1.99
N SER A 134 -2.69 -9.70 0.67
CA SER A 134 -1.61 -9.89 -0.30
C SER A 134 -1.88 -9.00 -1.52
N SER A 135 -0.86 -8.26 -1.92
CA SER A 135 -0.85 -7.45 -3.14
C SER A 135 0.49 -7.62 -3.82
N ALA A 136 0.48 -7.98 -5.08
CA ALA A 136 1.69 -8.18 -5.86
C ALA A 136 1.70 -7.23 -7.06
N PHE A 137 2.88 -6.81 -7.44
CA PHE A 137 3.15 -6.09 -8.69
C PHE A 137 4.43 -6.61 -9.31
N THR A 138 4.56 -6.45 -10.62
CA THR A 138 5.69 -6.97 -11.39
C THR A 138 6.48 -5.83 -12.02
N VAL A 139 7.81 -5.97 -12.01
CA VAL A 139 8.74 -5.09 -12.72
C VAL A 139 9.33 -5.89 -13.88
N GLU A 140 9.04 -5.47 -15.10
CA GLU A 140 9.55 -6.11 -16.31
C GLU A 140 11.05 -5.85 -16.50
N ASN A 141 11.78 -6.90 -16.84
CA ASN A 141 13.22 -6.79 -17.00
C ASN A 141 13.64 -5.95 -18.24
N ASP A 142 12.91 -6.09 -19.35
CA ASP A 142 13.31 -5.45 -20.61
C ASP A 142 12.82 -4.01 -20.75
N THR A 143 11.63 -3.72 -20.25
CA THR A 143 11.01 -2.40 -20.40
C THR A 143 11.07 -1.57 -19.13
N GLY A 144 11.33 -2.20 -17.97
CA GLY A 144 11.23 -1.58 -16.66
C GLY A 144 9.80 -1.19 -16.28
N ALA A 145 8.79 -1.67 -17.03
CA ALA A 145 7.39 -1.38 -16.74
C ALA A 145 6.99 -1.97 -15.40
N VAL A 146 6.23 -1.20 -14.63
CA VAL A 146 5.75 -1.58 -13.30
C VAL A 146 4.22 -1.67 -13.37
N HIS A 147 3.66 -2.85 -13.20
CA HIS A 147 2.21 -3.12 -13.28
C HIS A 147 1.75 -4.16 -12.27
#